data_055a9085ff1f522a29231cf5b76ace83
#
_entry.id   055a9085ff1f522a29231cf5b76ace83
#
_cell.length_a   1.000
_cell.length_b   1.000
_cell.length_c   1.000
_cell.angle_alpha   90.00
_cell.angle_beta   90.00
_cell.angle_gamma   90.00
#
_symmetry.space_group_name_H-M   'P 1'
#
loop_
_entity.id
_entity.type
_entity.pdbx_description
1 polymer ?
#
loop_
_entity_poly.entity_id
_entity_poly.type
_entity_poly.pdbx_seq_one_letter_code
_entity_poly.pdbx_strand_id
1 'polypeptide(L)'
;MSFTAEIGHYAGSTGLSDYSTQITQWLKDARNGVIARISALAPDMLVNFSTTSNVTNDSGLAITSLGKILFVERDSSESSTDLRAAKPVPVQFKNQISSNTSLYYAPAQEPKYYTSAGTLYVKPAPTTNQPATIHYVDIAGTINDTNETIANFPDEFKKHVVLWVAMNVLHAKMVAILDKLPTDLDADLTTFDAITDFGQTMASTVSTPGEFGVSTSLPALESMPAISGEVADALTNAKHFVDNAGAEGISSDVEDWLNAEDVEMVDSVLQTIATEIQRANTYLTQYQADQQKAMNTWRQEVEQYQTEIQEESAIRGQQLARYQAEVSRESARIQGELAEYQANVAKKFQSFNTRIQKEAQKYQWYQSQLAYVQQMYQECWAPYQGAISDQNTGFARARK
;
A
#
# COMPACT_ATOMS: atom_id res chain seq x y z
N MET A 1 24.37 11.78 7.04
CA MET A 1 23.44 11.28 5.99
C MET A 1 22.17 12.08 6.09
N SER A 2 21.26 12.05 5.10
CA SER A 2 19.92 12.65 5.28
C SER A 2 18.96 11.62 5.87
N PHE A 3 17.89 12.06 6.52
CA PHE A 3 16.81 11.16 6.97
C PHE A 3 16.31 10.29 5.82
N THR A 4 16.14 10.88 4.65
CA THR A 4 15.76 10.15 3.43
C THR A 4 16.77 9.05 3.08
N ALA A 5 18.07 9.29 3.24
CA ALA A 5 19.10 8.26 2.99
C ALA A 5 19.04 7.13 4.04
N GLU A 6 18.84 7.46 5.32
CA GLU A 6 18.68 6.44 6.37
C GLU A 6 17.41 5.62 6.21
N ILE A 7 16.28 6.26 5.87
CA ILE A 7 15.04 5.58 5.53
C ILE A 7 15.27 4.62 4.35
N GLY A 8 16.07 5.05 3.36
CA GLY A 8 16.44 4.24 2.21
C GLY A 8 17.21 2.96 2.56
N HIS A 9 17.98 2.94 3.64
CA HIS A 9 18.65 1.72 4.11
C HIS A 9 17.65 0.64 4.55
N TYR A 10 16.52 1.03 5.13
CA TYR A 10 15.50 0.10 5.64
C TYR A 10 14.42 -0.20 4.60
N ALA A 11 13.99 0.80 3.85
CA ALA A 11 12.89 0.70 2.90
C ALA A 11 13.32 0.52 1.44
N GLY A 12 14.62 0.48 1.16
CA GLY A 12 15.20 0.51 -0.18
C GLY A 12 15.18 1.92 -0.79
N SER A 13 16.31 2.32 -1.37
CA SER A 13 16.51 3.69 -1.91
C SER A 13 15.72 3.97 -3.18
N THR A 14 15.39 2.93 -3.96
CA THR A 14 14.68 3.08 -5.24
C THR A 14 13.26 3.61 -5.03
N GLY A 15 12.90 4.68 -5.74
CA GLY A 15 11.55 5.26 -5.72
C GLY A 15 11.20 6.05 -4.46
N LEU A 16 12.15 6.40 -3.60
CA LEU A 16 11.90 7.26 -2.44
C LEU A 16 11.48 8.68 -2.82
N SER A 17 11.97 9.19 -3.96
CA SER A 17 11.60 10.49 -4.51
C SER A 17 10.10 10.64 -4.71
N ASP A 18 9.41 9.54 -5.05
CA ASP A 18 7.97 9.51 -5.30
C ASP A 18 7.15 9.80 -4.03
N TYR A 19 7.77 9.62 -2.86
CA TYR A 19 7.16 9.81 -1.54
C TYR A 19 7.73 11.00 -0.77
N SER A 20 8.47 11.92 -1.42
CA SER A 20 9.19 13.01 -0.71
C SER A 20 8.28 13.89 0.14
N THR A 21 7.09 14.24 -0.37
CA THR A 21 6.09 15.02 0.39
C THR A 21 5.53 14.24 1.57
N GLN A 22 5.20 12.96 1.35
CA GLN A 22 4.69 12.07 2.38
C GLN A 22 5.75 11.80 3.45
N ILE A 23 7.01 11.58 3.07
CA ILE A 23 8.12 11.39 4.01
C ILE A 23 8.23 12.60 4.95
N THR A 24 8.14 13.81 4.42
CA THR A 24 8.16 15.02 5.26
C THR A 24 7.00 15.05 6.27
N GLN A 25 5.81 14.65 5.86
CA GLN A 25 4.67 14.55 6.77
C GLN A 25 4.87 13.42 7.79
N TRP A 26 5.26 12.23 7.33
CA TRP A 26 5.52 11.09 8.21
C TRP A 26 6.64 11.34 9.22
N LEU A 27 7.66 12.13 8.90
CA LEU A 27 8.68 12.55 9.86
C LEU A 27 8.06 13.38 10.99
N LYS A 28 7.13 14.29 10.68
CA LYS A 28 6.39 15.07 11.70
C LYS A 28 5.51 14.18 12.56
N ASP A 29 4.79 13.25 11.93
CA ASP A 29 3.89 12.34 12.64
C ASP A 29 4.68 11.38 13.53
N ALA A 30 5.81 10.86 13.03
CA ALA A 30 6.72 10.00 13.78
C ALA A 30 7.29 10.72 15.01
N ARG A 31 7.77 11.97 14.85
CA ARG A 31 8.24 12.79 15.97
C ARG A 31 7.14 12.93 17.03
N ASN A 32 5.94 13.30 16.62
CA ASN A 32 4.82 13.47 17.54
C ASN A 32 4.41 12.16 18.21
N GLY A 33 4.47 11.04 17.45
CA GLY A 33 4.24 9.70 17.97
C GLY A 33 5.27 9.29 19.05
N VAL A 34 6.55 9.59 18.82
CA VAL A 34 7.62 9.35 19.81
C VAL A 34 7.37 10.18 21.07
N ILE A 35 7.09 11.48 20.94
CA ILE A 35 6.78 12.35 22.06
C ILE A 35 5.57 11.84 22.86
N ALA A 36 4.50 11.46 22.19
CA ALA A 36 3.30 10.90 22.82
C ALA A 36 3.62 9.62 23.59
N ARG A 37 4.42 8.74 22.99
CA ARG A 37 4.82 7.47 23.62
C ARG A 37 5.75 7.69 24.83
N ILE A 38 6.70 8.61 24.75
CA ILE A 38 7.55 9.01 25.88
C ILE A 38 6.68 9.66 26.99
N SER A 39 5.71 10.47 26.63
CA SER A 39 4.77 11.04 27.61
C SER A 39 4.03 9.99 28.43
N ALA A 40 3.78 8.82 27.83
CA ALA A 40 3.11 7.69 28.49
C ALA A 40 4.09 6.80 29.27
N LEU A 41 5.29 6.55 28.71
CA LEU A 41 6.24 5.59 29.25
C LEU A 41 7.22 6.22 30.25
N ALA A 42 7.72 7.41 29.98
CA ALA A 42 8.74 8.08 30.76
C ALA A 42 8.51 9.60 30.79
N PRO A 43 7.47 10.09 31.50
CA PRO A 43 7.08 11.51 31.47
C PRO A 43 8.19 12.46 31.92
N ASP A 44 9.11 12.01 32.77
CA ASP A 44 10.25 12.78 33.22
C ASP A 44 11.24 13.14 32.10
N MET A 45 11.31 12.31 31.05
CA MET A 45 12.16 12.58 29.89
C MET A 45 11.60 13.65 28.96
N LEU A 46 10.34 14.10 29.15
CA LEU A 46 9.75 15.13 28.30
C LEU A 46 10.49 16.46 28.34
N VAL A 47 11.24 16.72 29.41
CA VAL A 47 12.10 17.92 29.53
C VAL A 47 13.12 17.97 28.38
N ASN A 48 13.61 16.82 27.90
CA ASN A 48 14.57 16.76 26.80
C ASN A 48 13.96 17.16 25.44
N PHE A 49 12.63 17.19 25.34
CA PHE A 49 11.88 17.63 24.15
C PHE A 49 11.29 19.06 24.32
N SER A 50 11.71 19.76 25.36
CA SER A 50 11.14 21.06 25.68
C SER A 50 11.82 22.20 24.94
N THR A 51 11.04 23.21 24.72
CA THR A 51 11.49 24.55 24.34
C THR A 51 10.83 25.57 25.26
N THR A 52 11.28 26.82 25.19
CA THR A 52 10.78 27.89 26.03
C THR A 52 10.15 28.99 25.20
N SER A 53 9.17 29.66 25.81
CA SER A 53 8.61 30.90 25.28
C SER A 53 8.43 31.90 26.42
N ASN A 54 8.82 33.14 26.18
CA ASN A 54 8.73 34.20 27.17
C ASN A 54 7.44 34.99 26.99
N VAL A 55 6.80 35.31 28.12
CA VAL A 55 5.66 36.22 28.22
C VAL A 55 6.08 37.43 29.00
N THR A 56 5.96 38.62 28.41
CA THR A 56 6.41 39.88 28.96
C THR A 56 5.27 40.87 29.24
N ASN A 57 4.03 40.41 29.14
CA ASN A 57 2.83 41.23 29.34
C ASN A 57 1.64 40.38 29.82
N ASP A 58 0.53 41.04 30.13
CA ASP A 58 -0.70 40.39 30.60
C ASP A 58 -1.57 39.78 29.50
N SER A 59 -1.17 39.88 28.23
CA SER A 59 -1.93 39.27 27.12
C SER A 59 -1.83 37.76 27.11
N GLY A 60 -0.87 37.18 27.85
CA GLY A 60 -0.63 35.75 27.91
C GLY A 60 0.02 35.19 26.68
N LEU A 61 0.13 33.86 26.61
CA LEU A 61 0.69 33.09 25.46
C LEU A 61 -0.37 32.20 24.86
N ALA A 62 -0.59 32.29 23.56
CA ALA A 62 -1.43 31.32 22.83
C ALA A 62 -0.79 29.94 22.87
N ILE A 63 -1.52 28.93 23.38
CA ILE A 63 -1.02 27.59 23.61
C ILE A 63 -1.65 26.55 22.66
N THR A 64 -2.54 26.97 21.76
CA THR A 64 -3.25 26.09 20.83
C THR A 64 -2.35 25.36 19.85
N SER A 65 -1.18 25.94 19.56
CA SER A 65 -0.15 25.35 18.68
C SER A 65 1.03 24.73 19.46
N LEU A 66 1.01 24.81 20.77
CA LEU A 66 2.04 24.28 21.64
C LEU A 66 1.67 22.87 22.10
N GLY A 67 2.68 22.06 22.41
CA GLY A 67 2.45 20.77 23.04
C GLY A 67 2.17 20.90 24.56
N LYS A 68 2.43 19.83 25.29
CA LYS A 68 2.21 19.77 26.73
C LYS A 68 3.07 20.79 27.44
N ILE A 69 2.46 21.64 28.27
CA ILE A 69 3.18 22.53 29.20
C ILE A 69 3.78 21.66 30.31
N LEU A 70 5.08 21.79 30.52
CA LEU A 70 5.82 21.06 31.54
C LEU A 70 5.83 21.82 32.86
N PHE A 71 6.29 23.06 32.81
CA PHE A 71 6.28 23.98 33.93
C PHE A 71 6.35 25.43 33.46
N VAL A 72 6.03 26.34 34.33
CA VAL A 72 6.04 27.77 34.07
C VAL A 72 6.85 28.41 35.19
N GLU A 73 7.78 29.29 34.84
CA GLU A 73 8.56 30.08 35.76
C GLU A 73 8.27 31.56 35.54
N ARG A 74 8.40 32.37 36.60
CA ARG A 74 8.32 33.84 36.52
C ARG A 74 9.48 34.42 37.26
N ASP A 75 10.09 35.45 36.69
CA ASP A 75 11.08 36.25 37.40
C ASP A 75 10.38 37.11 38.45
N SER A 76 10.79 36.95 39.67
CA SER A 76 10.23 37.67 40.82
C SER A 76 10.98 38.98 41.16
N SER A 77 12.15 39.20 40.55
CA SER A 77 13.04 40.32 40.81
C SER A 77 13.14 41.27 39.60
N GLU A 78 13.20 42.56 39.82
CA GLU A 78 13.45 43.55 38.78
C GLU A 78 14.95 43.80 38.52
N SER A 79 15.81 43.44 39.47
CA SER A 79 17.23 43.77 39.45
C SER A 79 18.17 42.58 39.31
N SER A 80 17.67 41.38 39.47
CA SER A 80 18.43 40.13 39.35
C SER A 80 17.46 39.03 38.94
N THR A 81 17.96 38.01 38.21
CA THR A 81 17.14 36.86 37.84
C THR A 81 16.83 36.01 39.07
N ASP A 82 15.57 36.00 39.50
CA ASP A 82 15.04 35.14 40.57
C ASP A 82 13.82 34.38 40.06
N LEU A 83 14.07 33.26 39.39
CA LEU A 83 13.03 32.45 38.79
C LEU A 83 12.25 31.67 39.84
N ARG A 84 10.94 31.83 39.84
CA ARG A 84 10.00 31.15 40.75
C ARG A 84 9.05 30.29 39.92
N ALA A 85 8.91 29.05 40.32
CA ALA A 85 7.96 28.14 39.67
C ALA A 85 6.52 28.57 39.91
N ALA A 86 5.77 28.79 38.85
CA ALA A 86 4.36 29.18 38.93
C ALA A 86 3.47 27.95 39.15
N LYS A 87 2.52 28.06 40.06
CA LYS A 87 1.58 26.98 40.36
C LYS A 87 0.35 27.04 39.45
N PRO A 88 -0.09 25.92 38.84
CA PRO A 88 -1.32 25.89 38.07
C PRO A 88 -2.55 26.12 38.98
N VAL A 89 -3.50 26.92 38.51
CA VAL A 89 -4.78 27.11 39.17
C VAL A 89 -5.94 26.98 38.18
N PRO A 90 -7.10 26.52 38.62
CA PRO A 90 -8.29 26.48 37.76
C PRO A 90 -8.72 27.89 37.33
N VAL A 91 -9.24 28.05 36.13
CA VAL A 91 -9.62 29.33 35.51
C VAL A 91 -10.67 30.10 36.32
N GLN A 92 -11.49 29.42 37.10
CA GLN A 92 -12.50 30.03 37.99
C GLN A 92 -11.87 30.98 39.04
N PHE A 93 -10.61 30.75 39.38
CA PHE A 93 -9.89 31.60 40.34
C PHE A 93 -9.18 32.81 39.70
N LYS A 94 -9.32 33.05 38.39
CA LYS A 94 -8.61 34.10 37.65
C LYS A 94 -8.71 35.48 38.29
N ASN A 95 -9.87 35.84 38.77
CA ASN A 95 -10.10 37.15 39.42
C ASN A 95 -9.50 37.21 40.85
N GLN A 96 -9.57 36.07 41.55
CA GLN A 96 -9.06 35.99 42.94
C GLN A 96 -7.53 36.03 42.99
N ILE A 97 -6.85 35.37 42.04
CA ILE A 97 -5.37 35.43 41.99
C ILE A 97 -4.82 36.75 41.52
N SER A 98 -5.64 37.59 40.89
CA SER A 98 -5.28 38.97 40.48
C SER A 98 -5.57 40.02 41.52
N SER A 99 -6.42 39.76 42.51
CA SER A 99 -6.81 40.72 43.56
C SER A 99 -5.91 40.58 44.78
N ASN A 100 -5.20 41.65 45.13
CA ASN A 100 -4.31 41.68 46.28
C ASN A 100 -5.04 41.58 47.68
N THR A 101 -6.36 41.69 47.67
CA THR A 101 -7.18 41.52 48.91
C THR A 101 -7.69 40.04 48.99
N SER A 102 -7.43 39.22 48.02
CA SER A 102 -7.86 37.83 48.01
C SER A 102 -6.86 36.93 48.73
N LEU A 103 -7.38 35.95 49.48
CA LEU A 103 -6.57 34.88 50.07
C LEU A 103 -5.84 34.02 48.99
N TYR A 104 -6.36 34.01 47.79
CA TYR A 104 -5.77 33.28 46.65
C TYR A 104 -4.81 34.13 45.82
N TYR A 105 -4.53 35.36 46.24
CA TYR A 105 -3.61 36.27 45.53
C TYR A 105 -2.31 35.58 45.11
N ALA A 106 -1.79 35.95 43.96
CA ALA A 106 -0.52 35.46 43.45
C ALA A 106 0.57 36.52 43.66
N PRO A 107 1.37 36.47 44.73
CA PRO A 107 2.50 37.39 44.91
C PRO A 107 3.65 36.99 43.96
N ALA A 108 4.63 37.90 43.80
CA ALA A 108 5.77 37.66 42.91
C ALA A 108 6.59 36.40 43.29
N GLN A 109 6.68 36.10 44.59
CA GLN A 109 7.39 34.95 45.15
C GLN A 109 6.62 33.63 45.00
N GLU A 110 5.30 33.69 44.77
CA GLU A 110 4.44 32.52 44.52
C GLU A 110 3.56 32.74 43.28
N PRO A 111 4.17 32.83 42.10
CA PRO A 111 3.42 33.07 40.87
C PRO A 111 2.45 31.92 40.61
N LYS A 112 1.35 32.27 39.94
CA LYS A 112 0.33 31.30 39.54
C LYS A 112 0.00 31.48 38.07
N TYR A 113 -0.44 30.41 37.42
CA TYR A 113 -0.90 30.50 36.05
C TYR A 113 -2.22 29.74 35.87
N TYR A 114 -2.97 30.15 34.87
CA TYR A 114 -4.19 29.46 34.42
C TYR A 114 -4.29 29.50 32.90
N THR A 115 -5.08 28.61 32.36
CA THR A 115 -5.37 28.58 30.93
C THR A 115 -6.84 28.93 30.69
N SER A 116 -7.10 29.75 29.66
CA SER A 116 -8.45 30.15 29.28
C SER A 116 -8.50 30.38 27.78
N ALA A 117 -9.48 29.80 27.11
CA ALA A 117 -9.70 29.98 25.67
C ALA A 117 -8.44 29.77 24.80
N GLY A 118 -7.62 28.76 25.10
CA GLY A 118 -6.39 28.49 24.37
C GLY A 118 -5.23 29.44 24.65
N THR A 119 -5.30 30.24 25.72
CA THR A 119 -4.23 31.17 26.14
C THR A 119 -3.83 30.85 27.57
N LEU A 120 -2.54 30.88 27.85
CA LEU A 120 -1.97 30.73 29.18
C LEU A 120 -1.66 32.13 29.73
N TYR A 121 -2.13 32.40 30.93
CA TYR A 121 -1.93 33.64 31.66
C TYR A 121 -1.13 33.38 32.94
N VAL A 122 -0.15 34.25 33.23
CA VAL A 122 0.64 34.18 34.45
C VAL A 122 0.31 35.37 35.32
N LYS A 123 0.23 35.16 36.63
CA LYS A 123 -0.01 36.21 37.64
C LYS A 123 1.04 36.10 38.74
N PRO A 124 1.55 37.24 39.27
CA PRO A 124 1.28 38.62 38.81
C PRO A 124 1.62 38.77 37.32
N ALA A 125 0.99 39.73 36.64
CA ALA A 125 1.22 39.99 35.22
C ALA A 125 2.74 40.10 34.94
N PRO A 126 3.27 39.35 33.95
CA PRO A 126 4.66 39.49 33.56
C PRO A 126 4.94 40.89 32.99
N THR A 127 6.17 41.33 33.11
CA THR A 127 6.68 42.56 32.51
C THR A 127 7.96 42.29 31.75
N THR A 128 8.48 43.26 31.00
CA THR A 128 9.76 43.10 30.29
C THR A 128 10.92 42.83 31.25
N ASN A 129 10.87 43.36 32.45
CA ASN A 129 11.92 43.19 33.50
C ASN A 129 11.67 41.95 34.37
N GLN A 130 10.44 41.45 34.39
CA GLN A 130 10.02 40.26 35.13
C GLN A 130 9.23 39.35 34.24
N PRO A 131 9.86 38.75 33.23
CA PRO A 131 9.20 37.88 32.29
C PRO A 131 8.76 36.58 32.96
N ALA A 132 7.75 35.94 32.35
CA ALA A 132 7.46 34.53 32.62
C ALA A 132 7.98 33.67 31.48
N THR A 133 8.65 32.58 31.84
CA THR A 133 9.17 31.60 30.92
C THR A 133 8.28 30.34 30.98
N ILE A 134 7.73 29.95 29.86
CA ILE A 134 6.88 28.78 29.75
C ILE A 134 7.70 27.68 29.07
N HIS A 135 7.87 26.56 29.76
CA HIS A 135 8.52 25.38 29.26
C HIS A 135 7.46 24.41 28.74
N TYR A 136 7.53 24.06 27.47
CA TYR A 136 6.55 23.19 26.84
C TYR A 136 7.22 22.22 25.83
N VAL A 137 6.56 21.14 25.57
CA VAL A 137 7.01 20.21 24.56
C VAL A 137 6.76 20.79 23.17
N ASP A 138 7.79 20.89 22.35
CA ASP A 138 7.67 21.45 21.01
C ASP A 138 7.10 20.39 20.03
N ILE A 139 5.84 20.54 19.65
CA ILE A 139 5.19 19.69 18.63
C ILE A 139 5.22 20.30 17.23
N ALA A 140 5.64 21.56 17.10
CA ALA A 140 5.69 22.31 15.83
C ALA A 140 7.12 22.50 15.31
N GLY A 141 8.12 21.98 16.00
CA GLY A 141 9.54 22.13 15.65
C GLY A 141 9.87 21.73 14.24
N THR A 142 10.82 22.43 13.64
CA THR A 142 11.27 22.17 12.26
C THR A 142 12.06 20.88 12.17
N ILE A 143 11.84 20.16 11.06
CA ILE A 143 12.62 18.98 10.69
C ILE A 143 13.45 19.35 9.47
N ASN A 144 14.76 19.17 9.57
CA ASN A 144 15.68 19.34 8.46
C ASN A 144 16.18 17.96 8.00
N ASP A 145 15.70 17.53 6.84
CA ASP A 145 16.08 16.22 6.26
C ASP A 145 17.57 16.18 5.93
N THR A 146 18.13 17.25 5.38
CA THR A 146 19.51 17.28 4.88
C THR A 146 20.54 17.11 6.00
N ASN A 147 20.30 17.73 7.15
CA ASN A 147 21.21 17.72 8.31
C ASN A 147 20.80 16.72 9.40
N GLU A 148 19.77 15.93 9.18
CA GLU A 148 19.20 14.98 10.17
C GLU A 148 18.90 15.63 11.53
N THR A 149 18.40 16.84 11.48
CA THR A 149 18.07 17.57 12.71
C THR A 149 16.56 17.71 12.88
N ILE A 150 16.11 17.43 14.09
CA ILE A 150 14.77 17.73 14.54
C ILE A 150 14.92 18.70 15.70
N ALA A 151 14.31 19.87 15.57
CA ALA A 151 14.40 20.90 16.62
C ALA A 151 13.84 20.37 17.94
N ASN A 152 14.56 20.63 19.04
CA ASN A 152 14.18 20.25 20.39
C ASN A 152 13.87 18.75 20.53
N PHE A 153 14.69 17.90 19.90
CA PHE A 153 14.48 16.46 19.87
C PHE A 153 15.81 15.72 20.12
N PRO A 154 15.91 14.88 21.14
CA PRO A 154 17.15 14.16 21.46
C PRO A 154 17.56 13.18 20.36
N ASP A 155 18.87 13.14 20.09
CA ASP A 155 19.44 12.30 19.03
C ASP A 155 19.17 10.79 19.23
N GLU A 156 19.08 10.36 20.48
CA GLU A 156 18.78 8.97 20.82
C GLU A 156 17.44 8.46 20.29
N PHE A 157 16.47 9.35 20.07
CA PHE A 157 15.15 9.00 19.53
C PHE A 157 15.05 9.14 18.02
N LYS A 158 16.06 9.65 17.33
CA LYS A 158 16.05 9.80 15.85
C LYS A 158 15.83 8.47 15.16
N LYS A 159 16.46 7.41 15.66
CA LYS A 159 16.28 6.06 15.11
C LYS A 159 14.81 5.60 15.15
N HIS A 160 14.06 5.93 16.19
CA HIS A 160 12.63 5.61 16.28
C HIS A 160 11.83 6.30 15.18
N VAL A 161 12.16 7.58 14.91
CA VAL A 161 11.53 8.35 13.84
C VAL A 161 11.82 7.73 12.49
N VAL A 162 13.09 7.41 12.20
CA VAL A 162 13.52 6.81 10.94
C VAL A 162 12.83 5.45 10.70
N LEU A 163 12.82 4.59 11.71
CA LEU A 163 12.18 3.25 11.59
C LEU A 163 10.67 3.36 11.37
N TRP A 164 10.00 4.28 12.08
CA TRP A 164 8.56 4.49 11.89
C TRP A 164 8.24 4.99 10.47
N VAL A 165 9.02 5.94 9.95
CA VAL A 165 8.85 6.43 8.57
C VAL A 165 9.19 5.33 7.56
N ALA A 166 10.23 4.52 7.81
CA ALA A 166 10.57 3.39 6.94
C ALA A 166 9.41 2.38 6.83
N MET A 167 8.71 2.10 7.94
CA MET A 167 7.51 1.25 7.92
C MET A 167 6.42 1.84 7.00
N ASN A 168 6.13 3.14 7.13
CA ASN A 168 5.12 3.78 6.28
C ASN A 168 5.52 3.81 4.79
N VAL A 169 6.80 4.02 4.49
CA VAL A 169 7.32 3.91 3.11
C VAL A 169 7.15 2.49 2.57
N LEU A 170 7.45 1.47 3.38
CA LEU A 170 7.27 0.06 2.98
C LEU A 170 5.79 -0.23 2.71
N HIS A 171 4.88 0.22 3.58
CA HIS A 171 3.43 0.12 3.35
C HIS A 171 3.01 0.79 2.04
N ALA A 172 3.43 2.03 1.81
CA ALA A 172 3.11 2.76 0.58
C ALA A 172 3.65 2.04 -0.67
N LYS A 173 4.86 1.47 -0.61
CA LYS A 173 5.42 0.67 -1.70
C LYS A 173 4.65 -0.64 -1.93
N MET A 174 4.15 -1.28 -0.88
CA MET A 174 3.31 -2.48 -1.00
C MET A 174 1.98 -2.14 -1.68
N VAL A 175 1.32 -1.06 -1.26
CA VAL A 175 0.10 -0.56 -1.93
C VAL A 175 0.37 -0.24 -3.40
N ALA A 176 1.46 0.46 -3.72
CA ALA A 176 1.83 0.78 -5.10
C ALA A 176 2.13 -0.46 -5.98
N ILE A 177 2.45 -1.61 -5.38
CA ILE A 177 2.54 -2.88 -6.13
C ILE A 177 1.15 -3.40 -6.47
N LEU A 178 0.20 -3.31 -5.54
CA LEU A 178 -1.17 -3.75 -5.80
C LEU A 178 -1.80 -2.97 -6.96
N ASP A 179 -1.56 -1.65 -7.02
CA ASP A 179 -1.99 -0.80 -8.14
C ASP A 179 -1.32 -1.17 -9.48
N LYS A 180 -0.16 -1.82 -9.43
CA LYS A 180 0.59 -2.25 -10.63
C LYS A 180 0.29 -3.68 -11.06
N LEU A 181 -0.55 -4.39 -10.32
CA LEU A 181 -1.00 -5.69 -10.80
C LEU A 181 -1.69 -5.51 -12.14
N PRO A 182 -1.34 -6.32 -13.13
CA PRO A 182 -1.89 -6.16 -14.47
C PRO A 182 -3.40 -6.40 -14.43
N THR A 183 -4.13 -5.33 -14.74
CA THR A 183 -5.59 -5.32 -14.85
C THR A 183 -6.06 -5.71 -16.25
N ASP A 184 -5.14 -5.72 -17.22
CA ASP A 184 -5.42 -5.74 -18.65
C ASP A 184 -4.99 -7.06 -19.33
N LEU A 185 -5.43 -8.20 -18.80
CA LEU A 185 -5.43 -9.40 -19.61
C LEU A 185 -6.50 -9.27 -20.72
N ASP A 186 -7.56 -8.56 -20.44
CA ASP A 186 -8.64 -8.28 -21.39
C ASP A 186 -8.14 -7.53 -22.64
N ALA A 187 -7.34 -6.48 -22.48
CA ALA A 187 -6.80 -5.73 -23.61
C ALA A 187 -5.85 -6.57 -24.48
N ASP A 188 -5.11 -7.50 -23.88
CA ASP A 188 -4.22 -8.41 -24.60
C ASP A 188 -4.97 -9.60 -25.22
N LEU A 189 -6.15 -9.95 -24.71
CA LEU A 189 -7.01 -11.03 -25.26
C LEU A 189 -7.94 -10.51 -26.35
N THR A 190 -8.38 -9.27 -26.32
CA THR A 190 -9.23 -8.67 -27.37
C THR A 190 -8.54 -8.56 -28.73
N THR A 191 -7.20 -8.65 -28.78
CA THR A 191 -6.46 -8.73 -30.07
C THR A 191 -6.57 -10.10 -30.76
N PHE A 192 -7.35 -11.03 -30.22
CA PHE A 192 -7.57 -12.36 -30.80
C PHE A 192 -8.79 -12.46 -31.73
N ASP A 193 -9.43 -11.33 -32.06
CA ASP A 193 -10.58 -11.28 -32.98
C ASP A 193 -10.27 -11.83 -34.40
N ALA A 194 -8.98 -12.06 -34.71
CA ALA A 194 -8.57 -12.52 -36.02
C ALA A 194 -8.84 -14.03 -36.28
N ILE A 195 -9.33 -14.81 -35.28
CA ILE A 195 -9.57 -16.23 -35.46
C ILE A 195 -11.00 -16.54 -35.92
N THR A 196 -11.88 -15.57 -35.88
CA THR A 196 -13.27 -15.73 -36.40
C THR A 196 -13.34 -16.12 -37.89
N ASP A 197 -12.24 -15.94 -38.61
CA ASP A 197 -12.17 -16.25 -40.05
C ASP A 197 -11.76 -17.68 -40.41
N PHE A 198 -11.38 -18.54 -39.41
CA PHE A 198 -10.95 -19.91 -39.70
C PHE A 198 -11.98 -20.75 -40.45
N GLY A 199 -13.25 -20.61 -40.08
CA GLY A 199 -14.34 -21.35 -40.72
C GLY A 199 -14.73 -20.81 -42.11
N GLN A 200 -14.57 -19.50 -42.31
CA GLN A 200 -14.99 -18.84 -43.55
C GLN A 200 -13.96 -18.97 -44.67
N THR A 201 -12.66 -18.97 -44.33
CA THR A 201 -11.58 -19.03 -45.31
C THR A 201 -11.52 -20.40 -46.00
N MET A 202 -11.80 -21.49 -45.26
CA MET A 202 -11.86 -22.84 -45.87
C MET A 202 -13.00 -22.99 -46.89
N ALA A 203 -14.16 -22.43 -46.56
CA ALA A 203 -15.32 -22.52 -47.46
C ALA A 203 -15.15 -21.68 -48.76
N SER A 204 -14.27 -20.64 -48.72
CA SER A 204 -14.06 -19.75 -49.85
C SER A 204 -12.85 -20.09 -50.72
N THR A 205 -11.85 -20.80 -50.20
CA THR A 205 -10.58 -21.09 -50.92
C THR A 205 -10.51 -22.47 -51.56
N VAL A 206 -11.28 -23.42 -51.05
CA VAL A 206 -11.35 -24.74 -51.67
C VAL A 206 -12.50 -24.73 -52.67
N SER A 207 -12.20 -24.45 -53.92
CA SER A 207 -13.19 -24.59 -54.96
C SER A 207 -13.58 -26.05 -55.11
N THR A 208 -14.81 -26.38 -54.73
CA THR A 208 -15.40 -27.69 -55.08
C THR A 208 -15.26 -27.92 -56.56
N PRO A 209 -14.77 -29.08 -57.03
CA PRO A 209 -14.77 -29.41 -58.45
C PRO A 209 -16.21 -29.28 -58.95
N GLY A 210 -16.46 -28.34 -59.86
CA GLY A 210 -17.78 -27.84 -60.23
C GLY A 210 -18.75 -28.80 -60.92
N GLU A 211 -18.56 -30.10 -60.89
CA GLU A 211 -19.45 -31.11 -61.48
C GLU A 211 -19.39 -32.47 -60.79
N PHE A 212 -18.91 -32.49 -59.54
CA PHE A 212 -19.09 -33.74 -58.78
C PHE A 212 -20.50 -33.70 -58.16
N GLY A 213 -21.29 -34.73 -58.37
CA GLY A 213 -22.62 -34.87 -57.76
C GLY A 213 -22.62 -35.09 -56.23
N VAL A 214 -21.58 -34.65 -55.55
CA VAL A 214 -21.46 -34.66 -54.10
C VAL A 214 -22.26 -33.48 -53.60
N SER A 215 -23.42 -33.77 -53.02
CA SER A 215 -24.33 -32.74 -52.49
C SER A 215 -23.90 -32.19 -51.09
N THR A 216 -22.77 -32.63 -50.60
CA THR A 216 -22.26 -32.24 -49.29
C THR A 216 -21.22 -31.13 -49.44
N SER A 217 -21.45 -30.03 -48.76
CA SER A 217 -20.45 -28.97 -48.63
C SER A 217 -19.25 -29.44 -47.79
N LEU A 218 -18.08 -28.97 -48.11
CA LEU A 218 -16.88 -29.21 -47.29
C LEU A 218 -17.21 -28.95 -45.81
N PRO A 219 -16.84 -29.86 -44.86
CA PRO A 219 -17.07 -29.62 -43.45
C PRO A 219 -16.49 -28.29 -43.03
N ALA A 220 -17.33 -27.42 -42.51
CA ALA A 220 -16.88 -26.12 -41.96
C ALA A 220 -16.25 -26.37 -40.59
N LEU A 221 -15.12 -25.73 -40.35
CA LEU A 221 -14.56 -25.70 -38.99
C LEU A 221 -15.57 -25.01 -38.08
N GLU A 222 -16.07 -25.73 -37.06
CA GLU A 222 -16.94 -25.11 -36.06
C GLU A 222 -16.25 -23.89 -35.44
N SER A 223 -17.04 -22.86 -35.19
CA SER A 223 -16.53 -21.65 -34.55
C SER A 223 -15.80 -22.00 -33.25
N MET A 224 -14.53 -21.62 -33.16
CA MET A 224 -13.77 -21.85 -31.94
C MET A 224 -14.41 -21.16 -30.76
N PRO A 225 -14.51 -21.83 -29.60
CA PRO A 225 -15.02 -21.17 -28.40
C PRO A 225 -14.19 -19.94 -28.07
N ALA A 226 -14.83 -18.87 -27.69
CA ALA A 226 -14.15 -17.67 -27.26
C ALA A 226 -13.50 -17.89 -25.88
N ILE A 227 -12.26 -17.42 -25.70
CA ILE A 227 -11.54 -17.48 -24.42
C ILE A 227 -12.21 -16.60 -23.33
N SER A 228 -13.08 -15.67 -23.73
CA SER A 228 -13.31 -14.41 -23.06
C SER A 228 -14.05 -14.45 -21.71
N GLY A 229 -14.89 -15.46 -21.46
CA GLY A 229 -15.76 -15.40 -20.26
C GLY A 229 -15.02 -15.80 -18.98
N GLU A 230 -14.70 -17.07 -18.87
CA GLU A 230 -14.26 -17.64 -17.58
C GLU A 230 -12.83 -17.26 -17.18
N VAL A 231 -11.95 -17.00 -18.15
CA VAL A 231 -10.59 -16.50 -17.86
C VAL A 231 -10.66 -15.05 -17.39
N ALA A 232 -11.46 -14.22 -18.06
CA ALA A 232 -11.68 -12.83 -17.66
C ALA A 232 -12.37 -12.74 -16.29
N ASP A 233 -13.36 -13.62 -16.02
CA ASP A 233 -14.04 -13.68 -14.73
C ASP A 233 -13.08 -14.08 -13.59
N ALA A 234 -12.24 -15.10 -13.81
CA ALA A 234 -11.25 -15.50 -12.82
C ALA A 234 -10.22 -14.40 -12.52
N LEU A 235 -9.81 -13.65 -13.54
CA LEU A 235 -8.89 -12.53 -13.37
C LEU A 235 -9.58 -11.30 -12.77
N THR A 236 -10.85 -11.09 -13.10
CA THR A 236 -11.68 -10.07 -12.46
C THR A 236 -11.87 -10.37 -10.99
N ASN A 237 -12.12 -11.64 -10.63
CA ASN A 237 -12.19 -12.06 -9.24
C ASN A 237 -10.84 -11.85 -8.52
N ALA A 238 -9.73 -12.25 -9.13
CA ALA A 238 -8.40 -11.99 -8.57
C ALA A 238 -8.18 -10.48 -8.34
N LYS A 239 -8.63 -9.65 -9.28
CA LYS A 239 -8.58 -8.18 -9.16
C LYS A 239 -9.48 -7.66 -8.03
N HIS A 240 -10.70 -8.21 -7.86
CA HIS A 240 -11.61 -7.79 -6.77
C HIS A 240 -11.00 -8.00 -5.38
N PHE A 241 -10.17 -9.02 -5.20
CA PHE A 241 -9.43 -9.24 -3.95
C PHE A 241 -8.32 -8.21 -3.72
N VAL A 242 -7.87 -7.56 -4.79
CA VAL A 242 -6.83 -6.52 -4.72
C VAL A 242 -7.44 -5.12 -4.52
N ASP A 243 -8.60 -4.86 -5.13
CA ASP A 243 -9.06 -3.50 -5.47
C ASP A 243 -10.58 -3.39 -5.22
N ASN A 244 -11.07 -3.80 -4.10
CA ASN A 244 -12.48 -3.81 -3.61
C ASN A 244 -13.52 -2.90 -4.36
N ALA A 245 -13.26 -2.55 -5.60
CA ALA A 245 -14.09 -1.68 -6.42
C ALA A 245 -15.42 -2.35 -6.79
N GLY A 246 -16.37 -2.38 -5.84
CA GLY A 246 -17.77 -2.67 -6.10
C GLY A 246 -18.31 -4.06 -5.74
N ALA A 247 -17.61 -4.84 -4.91
CA ALA A 247 -18.15 -6.11 -4.41
C ALA A 247 -19.01 -5.88 -3.16
N GLU A 248 -20.32 -6.06 -3.26
CA GLU A 248 -21.21 -6.08 -2.10
C GLU A 248 -20.80 -7.24 -1.17
N GLY A 249 -20.33 -6.90 0.04
CA GLY A 249 -20.09 -7.86 1.12
C GLY A 249 -18.65 -8.04 1.60
N ILE A 250 -17.65 -7.43 0.97
CA ILE A 250 -16.29 -7.40 1.49
C ILE A 250 -16.06 -5.99 2.06
N SER A 251 -15.91 -5.91 3.38
CA SER A 251 -15.85 -4.63 4.11
C SER A 251 -14.43 -4.04 4.17
N SER A 252 -13.44 -4.76 3.70
CA SER A 252 -12.03 -4.34 3.77
C SER A 252 -11.27 -4.93 2.59
N ASP A 253 -10.50 -4.12 1.90
CA ASP A 253 -9.59 -4.55 0.84
C ASP A 253 -8.18 -4.83 1.39
N VAL A 254 -7.26 -5.21 0.52
CA VAL A 254 -5.87 -5.48 0.89
C VAL A 254 -5.19 -4.22 1.45
N GLU A 255 -5.57 -3.04 0.97
CA GLU A 255 -5.05 -1.77 1.45
C GLU A 255 -5.47 -1.50 2.90
N ASP A 256 -6.73 -1.78 3.24
CA ASP A 256 -7.24 -1.66 4.62
C ASP A 256 -6.49 -2.59 5.57
N TRP A 257 -6.23 -3.84 5.19
CA TRP A 257 -5.49 -4.80 6.02
C TRP A 257 -4.00 -4.48 6.11
N LEU A 258 -3.39 -3.96 5.04
CA LEU A 258 -2.03 -3.44 5.07
C LEU A 258 -1.90 -2.26 6.03
N ASN A 259 -2.87 -1.35 6.02
CA ASN A 259 -2.92 -0.21 6.92
C ASN A 259 -3.17 -0.63 8.38
N ALA A 260 -3.87 -1.75 8.58
CA ALA A 260 -4.10 -2.35 9.90
C ALA A 260 -2.93 -3.24 10.38
N GLU A 261 -1.86 -3.39 9.59
CA GLU A 261 -0.72 -4.29 9.86
C GLU A 261 -1.12 -5.77 10.03
N ASP A 262 -2.23 -6.18 9.44
CA ASP A 262 -2.74 -7.56 9.50
C ASP A 262 -2.10 -8.44 8.40
N VAL A 263 -0.91 -8.91 8.69
CA VAL A 263 -0.10 -9.73 7.76
C VAL A 263 -0.78 -11.06 7.42
N GLU A 264 -1.52 -11.66 8.37
CA GLU A 264 -2.19 -12.94 8.15
C GLU A 264 -3.33 -12.81 7.14
N MET A 265 -4.09 -11.70 7.21
CA MET A 265 -5.16 -11.42 6.25
C MET A 265 -4.58 -11.13 4.86
N VAL A 266 -3.50 -10.38 4.78
CA VAL A 266 -2.81 -10.12 3.51
C VAL A 266 -2.30 -11.41 2.87
N ASP A 267 -1.68 -12.31 3.64
CA ASP A 267 -1.22 -13.61 3.14
C ASP A 267 -2.39 -14.48 2.66
N SER A 268 -3.51 -14.48 3.37
CA SER A 268 -4.73 -15.19 2.97
C SER A 268 -5.28 -14.68 1.64
N VAL A 269 -5.29 -13.38 1.44
CA VAL A 269 -5.75 -12.76 0.17
C VAL A 269 -4.79 -13.07 -0.98
N LEU A 270 -3.47 -13.02 -0.74
CA LEU A 270 -2.49 -13.43 -1.76
C LEU A 270 -2.65 -14.90 -2.17
N GLN A 271 -2.96 -15.80 -1.22
CA GLN A 271 -3.29 -17.18 -1.53
C GLN A 271 -4.57 -17.28 -2.38
N THR A 272 -5.57 -16.48 -2.09
CA THR A 272 -6.84 -16.45 -2.85
C THR A 272 -6.59 -15.95 -4.28
N ILE A 273 -5.81 -14.88 -4.44
CA ILE A 273 -5.38 -14.38 -5.75
C ILE A 273 -4.62 -15.45 -6.53
N ALA A 274 -3.68 -16.14 -5.89
CA ALA A 274 -2.93 -17.24 -6.52
C ALA A 274 -3.87 -18.37 -6.97
N THR A 275 -4.91 -18.69 -6.19
CA THR A 275 -5.92 -19.68 -6.53
C THR A 275 -6.76 -19.26 -7.75
N GLU A 276 -7.18 -18.00 -7.83
CA GLU A 276 -7.91 -17.47 -9.00
C GLU A 276 -7.05 -17.48 -10.26
N ILE A 277 -5.76 -17.14 -10.14
CA ILE A 277 -4.81 -17.26 -11.25
C ILE A 277 -4.67 -18.74 -11.67
N GLN A 278 -4.62 -19.66 -10.73
CA GLN A 278 -4.57 -21.08 -11.02
C GLN A 278 -5.85 -21.58 -11.69
N ARG A 279 -7.02 -21.04 -11.30
CA ARG A 279 -8.31 -21.26 -11.97
C ARG A 279 -8.29 -20.75 -13.40
N ALA A 280 -7.78 -19.56 -13.66
CA ALA A 280 -7.60 -19.02 -15.01
C ALA A 280 -6.69 -19.92 -15.87
N ASN A 281 -5.60 -20.44 -15.31
CA ASN A 281 -4.72 -21.42 -15.96
C ASN A 281 -5.46 -22.72 -16.32
N THR A 282 -6.33 -23.19 -15.42
CA THR A 282 -7.14 -24.39 -15.65
C THR A 282 -8.10 -24.18 -16.82
N TYR A 283 -8.79 -23.05 -16.85
CA TYR A 283 -9.68 -22.69 -17.96
C TYR A 283 -8.93 -22.54 -19.30
N LEU A 284 -7.72 -21.94 -19.26
CA LEU A 284 -6.89 -21.86 -20.46
C LEU A 284 -6.47 -23.25 -20.96
N THR A 285 -6.09 -24.13 -20.05
CA THR A 285 -5.75 -25.53 -20.39
C THR A 285 -6.95 -26.26 -20.97
N GLN A 286 -8.13 -26.08 -20.37
CA GLN A 286 -9.40 -26.58 -20.85
C GLN A 286 -9.70 -26.06 -22.27
N TYR A 287 -9.55 -24.77 -22.50
CA TYR A 287 -9.74 -24.14 -23.80
C TYR A 287 -8.81 -24.73 -24.89
N GLN A 288 -7.54 -24.93 -24.56
CA GLN A 288 -6.59 -25.60 -25.49
C GLN A 288 -7.01 -27.03 -25.82
N ALA A 289 -7.54 -27.77 -24.82
CA ALA A 289 -8.05 -29.13 -25.04
C ALA A 289 -9.30 -29.13 -25.93
N ASP A 290 -10.20 -28.20 -25.73
CA ASP A 290 -11.43 -28.07 -26.54
C ASP A 290 -11.10 -27.66 -27.97
N GLN A 291 -10.14 -26.78 -28.20
CA GLN A 291 -9.62 -26.45 -29.50
C GLN A 291 -9.01 -27.68 -30.21
N GLN A 292 -8.20 -28.44 -29.49
CA GLN A 292 -7.60 -29.66 -30.03
C GLN A 292 -8.66 -30.68 -30.41
N LYS A 293 -9.73 -30.78 -29.59
CA LYS A 293 -10.87 -31.66 -29.89
C LYS A 293 -11.62 -31.21 -31.14
N ALA A 294 -11.94 -29.94 -31.27
CA ALA A 294 -12.59 -29.36 -32.45
C ALA A 294 -11.77 -29.62 -33.74
N MET A 295 -10.43 -29.43 -33.65
CA MET A 295 -9.54 -29.76 -34.77
C MET A 295 -9.52 -31.25 -35.12
N ASN A 296 -9.56 -32.13 -34.12
CA ASN A 296 -9.58 -33.57 -34.38
C ASN A 296 -10.90 -34.01 -35.02
N THR A 297 -12.04 -33.47 -34.54
CA THR A 297 -13.36 -33.73 -35.16
C THR A 297 -13.39 -33.25 -36.61
N TRP A 298 -12.96 -32.01 -36.85
CA TRP A 298 -12.87 -31.46 -38.19
C TRP A 298 -11.96 -32.30 -39.12
N ARG A 299 -10.82 -32.79 -38.61
CA ARG A 299 -9.92 -33.65 -39.37
C ARG A 299 -10.60 -34.96 -39.76
N GLN A 300 -11.38 -35.56 -38.84
CA GLN A 300 -12.16 -36.77 -39.15
C GLN A 300 -13.22 -36.51 -40.23
N GLU A 301 -13.92 -35.38 -40.17
CA GLU A 301 -14.90 -35.01 -41.20
C GLU A 301 -14.25 -34.75 -42.56
N VAL A 302 -13.06 -34.12 -42.59
CA VAL A 302 -12.30 -33.94 -43.84
C VAL A 302 -11.83 -35.28 -44.42
N GLU A 303 -11.37 -36.21 -43.58
CA GLU A 303 -10.98 -37.54 -43.99
C GLU A 303 -12.19 -38.33 -44.56
N GLN A 304 -13.35 -38.21 -43.91
CA GLN A 304 -14.58 -38.84 -44.38
C GLN A 304 -15.03 -38.25 -45.73
N TYR A 305 -15.02 -36.94 -45.85
CA TYR A 305 -15.30 -36.26 -47.13
C TYR A 305 -14.31 -36.65 -48.25
N GLN A 306 -13.03 -36.80 -47.93
CA GLN A 306 -12.04 -37.30 -48.89
C GLN A 306 -12.36 -38.73 -49.33
N THR A 307 -12.84 -39.58 -48.40
CA THR A 307 -13.24 -40.95 -48.71
C THR A 307 -14.46 -41.01 -49.68
N GLU A 308 -15.48 -40.17 -49.38
CA GLU A 308 -16.65 -40.04 -50.27
C GLU A 308 -16.26 -39.52 -51.65
N ILE A 309 -15.33 -38.56 -51.74
CA ILE A 309 -14.80 -38.10 -53.03
C ILE A 309 -14.03 -39.24 -53.76
N GLN A 310 -13.23 -40.03 -53.01
CA GLN A 310 -12.53 -41.17 -53.60
C GLN A 310 -13.48 -42.18 -54.17
N GLU A 311 -14.59 -42.53 -53.54
CA GLU A 311 -15.61 -43.45 -54.03
C GLU A 311 -16.28 -42.94 -55.32
N GLU A 312 -16.59 -41.63 -55.40
CA GLU A 312 -17.13 -41.02 -56.61
C GLU A 312 -16.07 -40.82 -57.72
N SER A 313 -14.80 -40.71 -57.30
CA SER A 313 -13.72 -40.35 -58.22
C SER A 313 -13.09 -41.49 -58.99
N ALA A 314 -13.56 -42.73 -58.84
CA ALA A 314 -13.18 -43.80 -59.74
C ALA A 314 -13.41 -43.41 -61.20
N ILE A 315 -14.13 -42.34 -61.45
CA ILE A 315 -14.49 -41.81 -62.78
C ILE A 315 -13.59 -40.64 -63.25
N ARG A 316 -12.91 -39.88 -62.29
CA ARG A 316 -12.19 -38.64 -62.65
C ARG A 316 -10.88 -38.44 -61.88
N GLY A 317 -9.96 -39.36 -61.91
CA GLY A 317 -8.73 -39.39 -61.07
C GLY A 317 -7.83 -38.15 -61.07
N GLN A 318 -7.73 -37.38 -62.16
CA GLN A 318 -6.89 -36.19 -62.21
C GLN A 318 -7.49 -34.99 -61.41
N GLN A 319 -8.79 -34.80 -61.41
CA GLN A 319 -9.46 -33.73 -60.67
C GLN A 319 -9.43 -34.03 -59.19
N LEU A 320 -9.54 -35.29 -58.77
CA LEU A 320 -9.45 -35.74 -57.41
C LEU A 320 -8.06 -35.47 -56.80
N ALA A 321 -7.00 -35.82 -57.52
CA ALA A 321 -5.64 -35.61 -57.05
C ALA A 321 -5.36 -34.12 -56.80
N ARG A 322 -5.85 -33.25 -57.66
CA ARG A 322 -5.75 -31.79 -57.48
C ARG A 322 -6.53 -31.31 -56.25
N TYR A 323 -7.73 -31.77 -56.07
CA TYR A 323 -8.58 -31.45 -54.93
C TYR A 323 -7.95 -31.92 -53.60
N GLN A 324 -7.44 -33.17 -53.56
CA GLN A 324 -6.73 -33.70 -52.39
C GLN A 324 -5.49 -32.89 -52.04
N ALA A 325 -4.73 -32.42 -53.03
CA ALA A 325 -3.58 -31.56 -52.81
C ALA A 325 -3.98 -30.19 -52.25
N GLU A 326 -5.10 -29.60 -52.73
CA GLU A 326 -5.62 -28.34 -52.19
C GLU A 326 -6.12 -28.48 -50.74
N VAL A 327 -6.89 -29.54 -50.43
CA VAL A 327 -7.37 -29.82 -49.05
C VAL A 327 -6.20 -30.08 -48.12
N SER A 328 -5.20 -30.83 -48.55
CA SER A 328 -4.01 -31.09 -47.74
C SER A 328 -3.21 -29.82 -47.46
N ARG A 329 -3.05 -28.95 -48.47
CA ARG A 329 -2.37 -27.67 -48.32
C ARG A 329 -3.12 -26.76 -47.36
N GLU A 330 -4.45 -26.66 -47.48
CA GLU A 330 -5.28 -25.81 -46.62
C GLU A 330 -5.34 -26.36 -45.19
N SER A 331 -5.42 -27.68 -45.03
CA SER A 331 -5.30 -28.31 -43.72
C SER A 331 -3.97 -27.99 -43.03
N ALA A 332 -2.86 -28.05 -43.77
CA ALA A 332 -1.55 -27.69 -43.23
C ALA A 332 -1.45 -26.19 -42.85
N ARG A 333 -2.07 -25.30 -43.67
CA ARG A 333 -2.15 -23.88 -43.38
C ARG A 333 -2.90 -23.62 -42.06
N ILE A 334 -4.09 -24.18 -41.91
CA ILE A 334 -4.92 -24.03 -40.70
C ILE A 334 -4.21 -24.58 -39.46
N GLN A 335 -3.55 -25.74 -39.58
CA GLN A 335 -2.76 -26.29 -38.49
C GLN A 335 -1.60 -25.37 -38.10
N GLY A 336 -0.94 -24.74 -39.06
CA GLY A 336 0.11 -23.77 -38.81
C GLY A 336 -0.41 -22.52 -38.08
N GLU A 337 -1.52 -21.95 -38.58
CA GLU A 337 -2.15 -20.78 -37.94
C GLU A 337 -2.67 -21.09 -36.54
N LEU A 338 -3.26 -22.28 -36.33
CA LEU A 338 -3.69 -22.72 -34.99
C LEU A 338 -2.51 -22.87 -34.02
N ALA A 339 -1.42 -23.50 -34.49
CA ALA A 339 -0.22 -23.65 -33.67
C ALA A 339 0.41 -22.29 -33.33
N GLU A 340 0.44 -21.37 -34.28
CA GLU A 340 0.90 -19.99 -34.04
C GLU A 340 0.01 -19.27 -33.01
N TYR A 341 -1.31 -19.41 -33.17
CA TYR A 341 -2.25 -18.87 -32.20
C TYR A 341 -2.04 -19.41 -30.79
N GLN A 342 -1.99 -20.74 -30.65
CA GLN A 342 -1.74 -21.39 -29.36
C GLN A 342 -0.41 -20.95 -28.75
N ALA A 343 0.64 -20.82 -29.55
CA ALA A 343 1.94 -20.31 -29.10
C ALA A 343 1.86 -18.85 -28.63
N ASN A 344 1.12 -18.01 -29.36
CA ASN A 344 0.93 -16.61 -29.00
C ASN A 344 0.13 -16.46 -27.69
N VAL A 345 -0.95 -17.23 -27.51
CA VAL A 345 -1.74 -17.29 -26.27
C VAL A 345 -0.86 -17.74 -25.11
N ALA A 346 -0.14 -18.86 -25.28
CA ALA A 346 0.75 -19.38 -24.24
C ALA A 346 1.84 -18.37 -23.85
N LYS A 347 2.45 -17.69 -24.85
CA LYS A 347 3.47 -16.66 -24.61
C LYS A 347 2.91 -15.48 -23.85
N LYS A 348 1.73 -14.97 -24.22
CA LYS A 348 1.08 -13.85 -23.51
C LYS A 348 0.72 -14.23 -22.07
N PHE A 349 0.17 -15.41 -21.89
CA PHE A 349 -0.18 -15.92 -20.57
C PHE A 349 1.07 -16.16 -19.69
N GLN A 350 2.14 -16.71 -20.28
CA GLN A 350 3.41 -16.85 -19.57
C GLN A 350 4.00 -15.48 -19.17
N SER A 351 3.92 -14.48 -20.07
CA SER A 351 4.38 -13.13 -19.75
C SER A 351 3.57 -12.50 -18.62
N PHE A 352 2.26 -12.69 -18.63
CA PHE A 352 1.35 -12.23 -17.59
C PHE A 352 1.66 -12.87 -16.22
N ASN A 353 1.76 -14.21 -16.19
CA ASN A 353 2.16 -14.92 -14.98
C ASN A 353 3.54 -14.48 -14.46
N THR A 354 4.49 -14.27 -15.36
CA THR A 354 5.82 -13.79 -14.97
C THR A 354 5.75 -12.39 -14.34
N ARG A 355 4.91 -11.50 -14.87
CA ARG A 355 4.67 -10.16 -14.29
C ARG A 355 4.05 -10.29 -12.90
N ILE A 356 3.02 -11.09 -12.73
CA ILE A 356 2.38 -11.31 -11.42
C ILE A 356 3.38 -11.91 -10.42
N GLN A 357 4.10 -12.95 -10.81
CA GLN A 357 5.10 -13.57 -9.92
C GLN A 357 6.19 -12.58 -9.51
N LYS A 358 6.63 -11.73 -10.44
CA LYS A 358 7.61 -10.68 -10.13
C LYS A 358 7.06 -9.66 -9.12
N GLU A 359 5.83 -9.22 -9.27
CA GLU A 359 5.21 -8.28 -8.33
C GLU A 359 4.92 -8.96 -6.98
N ALA A 360 4.46 -10.21 -6.96
CA ALA A 360 4.29 -11.01 -5.74
C ALA A 360 5.62 -11.20 -4.98
N GLN A 361 6.72 -11.47 -5.68
CA GLN A 361 8.04 -11.57 -5.05
C GLN A 361 8.49 -10.24 -4.44
N LYS A 362 8.25 -9.12 -5.12
CA LYS A 362 8.53 -7.78 -4.57
C LYS A 362 7.70 -7.52 -3.32
N TYR A 363 6.40 -7.85 -3.36
CA TYR A 363 5.51 -7.71 -2.23
C TYR A 363 6.00 -8.51 -1.03
N GLN A 364 6.34 -9.79 -1.20
CA GLN A 364 6.89 -10.63 -0.14
C GLN A 364 8.21 -10.10 0.42
N TRP A 365 9.05 -9.53 -0.45
CA TRP A 365 10.28 -8.89 0.01
C TRP A 365 9.99 -7.68 0.90
N TYR A 366 9.08 -6.77 0.48
CA TYR A 366 8.70 -5.63 1.31
C TYR A 366 8.05 -6.05 2.62
N GLN A 367 7.21 -7.07 2.61
CA GLN A 367 6.62 -7.65 3.81
C GLN A 367 7.67 -8.16 4.79
N SER A 368 8.68 -8.88 4.29
CA SER A 368 9.80 -9.35 5.12
C SER A 368 10.61 -8.18 5.70
N GLN A 369 10.84 -7.14 4.89
CA GLN A 369 11.52 -5.93 5.37
C GLN A 369 10.68 -5.18 6.41
N LEU A 370 9.37 -5.09 6.21
CA LEU A 370 8.46 -4.48 7.17
C LEU A 370 8.51 -5.21 8.52
N ALA A 371 8.41 -6.53 8.52
CA ALA A 371 8.49 -7.33 9.75
C ALA A 371 9.84 -7.11 10.48
N TYR A 372 10.94 -7.05 9.73
CA TYR A 372 12.26 -6.76 10.30
C TYR A 372 12.33 -5.36 10.92
N VAL A 373 11.81 -4.32 10.22
CA VAL A 373 11.80 -2.94 10.72
C VAL A 373 10.87 -2.81 11.93
N GLN A 374 9.73 -3.48 11.94
CA GLN A 374 8.82 -3.55 13.09
C GLN A 374 9.49 -4.15 14.32
N GLN A 375 10.20 -5.26 14.14
CA GLN A 375 10.98 -5.86 15.23
C GLN A 375 12.03 -4.88 15.78
N MET A 376 12.81 -4.25 14.90
CA MET A 376 13.81 -3.25 15.30
C MET A 376 13.16 -2.07 16.04
N TYR A 377 12.00 -1.60 15.57
CA TYR A 377 11.26 -0.54 16.22
C TYR A 377 10.82 -0.93 17.64
N GLN A 378 10.33 -2.14 17.82
CA GLN A 378 9.97 -2.67 19.15
C GLN A 378 11.19 -2.81 20.05
N GLU A 379 12.31 -3.32 19.53
CA GLU A 379 13.56 -3.44 20.27
C GLU A 379 14.10 -2.09 20.75
N CYS A 380 13.96 -1.03 19.94
CA CYS A 380 14.32 0.32 20.34
C CYS A 380 13.52 0.81 21.56
N TRP A 381 12.26 0.35 21.72
CA TRP A 381 11.41 0.72 22.87
C TRP A 381 11.62 -0.16 24.11
N ALA A 382 12.28 -1.32 23.98
CA ALA A 382 12.46 -2.26 25.09
C ALA A 382 13.11 -1.63 26.35
N PRO A 383 14.14 -0.77 26.24
CA PRO A 383 14.74 -0.14 27.41
C PRO A 383 13.77 0.74 28.21
N TYR A 384 12.80 1.37 27.52
CA TYR A 384 11.83 2.29 28.15
C TYR A 384 10.62 1.56 28.74
N GLN A 385 10.34 0.33 28.30
CA GLN A 385 9.27 -0.51 28.85
C GLN A 385 9.63 -1.12 30.22
N GLY A 386 10.91 -1.42 30.43
CA GLY A 386 11.42 -1.97 31.71
C GLY A 386 11.29 -0.98 32.88
N ALA A 387 11.40 0.31 32.62
CA ALA A 387 11.31 1.35 33.65
C ALA A 387 9.94 1.42 34.36
N ILE A 388 8.88 0.98 33.68
CA ILE A 388 7.51 0.94 34.26
C ILE A 388 7.37 -0.19 35.28
N SER A 389 7.98 -1.34 35.03
CA SER A 389 7.91 -2.49 35.96
C SER A 389 8.59 -2.18 37.28
N ASP A 390 9.70 -1.43 37.25
CA ASP A 390 10.45 -1.06 38.45
C ASP A 390 9.76 0.04 39.26
N GLN A 391 9.10 1.02 38.62
CA GLN A 391 8.29 2.03 39.32
C GLN A 391 7.07 1.40 40.00
N ASN A 392 6.36 0.50 39.34
CA ASN A 392 5.21 -0.18 39.93
C ASN A 392 5.61 -1.10 41.10
N THR A 393 6.77 -1.73 41.04
CA THR A 393 7.29 -2.52 42.17
C THR A 393 7.80 -1.66 43.33
N GLY A 394 8.30 -0.45 43.05
CA GLY A 394 8.69 0.54 44.04
C GLY A 394 7.51 1.05 44.86
N PHE A 395 6.40 1.39 44.20
CA PHE A 395 5.16 1.85 44.86
C PHE A 395 4.48 0.75 45.70
N ALA A 396 4.60 -0.51 45.28
CA ALA A 396 4.08 -1.64 46.05
C ALA A 396 4.91 -1.95 47.30
N ARG A 397 6.22 -1.64 47.31
CA ARG A 397 7.10 -1.77 48.50
C ARG A 397 6.96 -0.62 49.48
N ALA A 398 6.57 0.57 49.05
CA ALA A 398 6.37 1.74 49.94
C ALA A 398 5.02 1.74 50.68
N ARG A 399 4.14 0.77 50.40
CA ARG A 399 2.84 0.57 51.07
C ARG A 399 2.81 -0.61 52.03
N LYS A 400 3.90 -1.27 52.31
CA LYS A 400 4.09 -2.23 53.39
C LYS A 400 4.96 -1.61 54.48
#